data_ce23fd93f15d8ffe628ecb38e5bddc53
#
_entry.id   ce23fd93f15d8ffe628ecb38e5bddc53
#
_cell.length_a   1.000
_cell.length_b   1.000
_cell.length_c   1.000
_cell.angle_alpha   90.00
_cell.angle_beta   90.00
_cell.angle_gamma   90.00
#
_symmetry.space_group_name_H-M   'P 1'
#
loop_
_entity.id
_entity.type
_entity.pdbx_description
1 polymer ?
#
loop_
_entity_poly.entity_id
_entity_poly.type
_entity_poly.pdbx_seq_one_letter_code
_entity_poly.pdbx_strand_id
1 'polypeptide(L)'
;MPINITEEFVRNLMEQNAALITQIANLSATVDSLQQTIKELQEQLNKNSKNSSKPPSSDGLKKPPVNKDKSLRGKSEKKQGAQDGHNGVYLSVLADPNEVKHHMHSDCTNCPYRDSCLEKACVKETRLELDTDFTVNVIAHELVLVKNCPMHGGDKQGTFPKDIKATVQYGKNIQALVVALNTVGAVSVNRTHEILSSVFNIPLATGTIKNMVTRCADILSDTYEKIRKCMIALGLIHCDETGTRVDGKTWWVHNASDALFTFLSINPKRGWLGMNDAGILPEFHGITVHDCWGSYWKYSDFIHAICCAHLLRELNGIEENHSEQTWAKEFKKLLLEMKKVKDKAVEQEKEAVSYYYLHKFGKRYDEIIQQAYEENPLPESTDTKRGRKKKTKVLYLVGRLENYKESICLFIKNLCVPFDNNQAERDLRMIKVKTKVSGCFRSEEGAQEYLTIMSYIETAHKHGKLMPIQQPVKLYLGTLISFSTKWVLNSCENLLIFVQTSTWLK
;
A
#
# COMPACT_ATOMS: atom_id res chain seq x y z
N MET A 1 -63.31 1.90 59.48
CA MET A 1 -62.90 0.69 60.20
C MET A 1 -61.39 0.81 60.47
N PRO A 2 -60.93 0.69 61.71
CA PRO A 2 -59.50 0.69 61.95
C PRO A 2 -58.88 -0.59 61.37
N ILE A 3 -57.82 -0.45 60.57
CA ILE A 3 -57.09 -1.58 60.06
C ILE A 3 -56.30 -2.19 61.24
N ASN A 4 -56.70 -3.46 61.57
CA ASN A 4 -56.01 -4.19 62.63
C ASN A 4 -54.70 -4.66 62.14
N ILE A 5 -53.60 -3.94 62.48
CA ILE A 5 -52.26 -4.24 62.08
C ILE A 5 -51.69 -5.32 62.99
N THR A 6 -51.66 -6.57 62.51
CA THR A 6 -51.05 -7.69 63.21
C THR A 6 -49.54 -7.74 63.02
N GLU A 7 -48.73 -8.30 63.94
CA GLU A 7 -47.34 -8.50 63.79
C GLU A 7 -46.94 -9.31 62.49
N GLU A 8 -47.82 -10.25 62.17
CA GLU A 8 -47.71 -11.09 60.99
C GLU A 8 -47.84 -10.25 59.66
N PHE A 9 -48.80 -9.29 59.64
CA PHE A 9 -48.90 -8.35 58.51
C PHE A 9 -47.71 -7.48 58.33
N VAL A 10 -47.08 -6.97 59.41
CA VAL A 10 -45.89 -6.17 59.39
C VAL A 10 -44.68 -7.00 58.90
N ARG A 11 -44.56 -8.24 59.33
CA ARG A 11 -43.54 -9.16 58.91
C ARG A 11 -43.61 -9.45 57.40
N ASN A 12 -44.81 -9.81 56.92
CA ASN A 12 -45.05 -10.05 55.51
C ASN A 12 -44.76 -8.80 54.66
N LEU A 13 -45.09 -7.61 55.12
CA LEU A 13 -44.79 -6.36 54.42
C LEU A 13 -43.25 -6.09 54.38
N MET A 14 -42.52 -6.40 55.45
CA MET A 14 -41.06 -6.30 55.47
C MET A 14 -40.40 -7.30 54.52
N GLU A 15 -40.88 -8.54 54.46
CA GLU A 15 -40.40 -9.56 53.53
C GLU A 15 -40.65 -9.17 52.05
N GLN A 16 -41.85 -8.64 51.76
CA GLN A 16 -42.17 -8.13 50.44
C GLN A 16 -41.30 -6.92 50.06
N ASN A 17 -41.09 -5.99 50.97
CA ASN A 17 -40.18 -4.86 50.73
C ASN A 17 -38.71 -5.32 50.49
N ALA A 18 -38.20 -6.27 51.25
CA ALA A 18 -36.88 -6.82 51.04
C ALA A 18 -36.74 -7.53 49.67
N ALA A 19 -37.79 -8.27 49.27
CA ALA A 19 -37.84 -8.90 47.95
C ALA A 19 -37.88 -7.86 46.81
N LEU A 20 -38.66 -6.78 46.96
CA LEU A 20 -38.77 -5.68 46.00
C LEU A 20 -37.44 -4.92 45.89
N ILE A 21 -36.75 -4.64 46.98
CA ILE A 21 -35.42 -4.01 47.00
C ILE A 21 -34.42 -4.87 46.23
N THR A 22 -34.44 -6.18 46.42
CA THR A 22 -33.60 -7.12 45.69
C THR A 22 -33.90 -7.14 44.19
N GLN A 23 -35.19 -7.12 43.82
CA GLN A 23 -35.62 -7.03 42.43
C GLN A 23 -35.20 -5.72 41.77
N ILE A 24 -35.35 -4.58 42.45
CA ILE A 24 -34.88 -3.28 41.97
C ILE A 24 -33.40 -3.27 41.76
N ALA A 25 -32.58 -3.82 42.67
CA ALA A 25 -31.13 -3.93 42.51
C ALA A 25 -30.77 -4.79 41.29
N ASN A 26 -31.43 -5.92 41.08
CA ASN A 26 -31.19 -6.78 39.90
C ASN A 26 -31.61 -6.12 38.59
N LEU A 27 -32.73 -5.40 38.58
CA LEU A 27 -33.19 -4.63 37.41
C LEU A 27 -32.22 -3.49 37.09
N SER A 28 -31.74 -2.75 38.08
CA SER A 28 -30.73 -1.70 37.91
C SER A 28 -29.48 -2.28 37.29
N ALA A 29 -28.93 -3.37 37.81
CA ALA A 29 -27.75 -4.05 37.24
C ALA A 29 -28.00 -4.53 35.80
N THR A 30 -29.21 -4.98 35.48
CA THR A 30 -29.57 -5.38 34.11
C THR A 30 -29.62 -4.19 33.17
N VAL A 31 -30.23 -3.09 33.61
CA VAL A 31 -30.26 -1.83 32.81
C VAL A 31 -28.86 -1.30 32.54
N ASP A 32 -27.96 -1.29 33.53
CA ASP A 32 -26.59 -0.86 33.39
C ASP A 32 -25.83 -1.75 32.36
N SER A 33 -26.05 -3.07 32.43
CA SER A 33 -25.48 -4.03 31.48
C SER A 33 -26.01 -3.81 30.05
N LEU A 34 -27.28 -3.52 29.87
CA LEU A 34 -27.89 -3.22 28.57
C LEU A 34 -27.39 -1.89 28.01
N GLN A 35 -27.28 -0.86 28.85
CA GLN A 35 -26.74 0.43 28.45
C GLN A 35 -25.30 0.28 27.97
N GLN A 36 -24.47 -0.50 28.67
CA GLN A 36 -23.11 -0.81 28.24
C GLN A 36 -23.08 -1.55 26.89
N THR A 37 -23.96 -2.52 26.69
CA THR A 37 -24.11 -3.26 25.45
C THR A 37 -24.51 -2.35 24.27
N ILE A 38 -25.48 -1.44 24.52
CA ILE A 38 -25.90 -0.44 23.52
C ILE A 38 -24.73 0.46 23.13
N LYS A 39 -23.96 0.96 24.10
CA LYS A 39 -22.79 1.81 23.84
C LYS A 39 -21.74 1.05 23.00
N GLU A 40 -21.47 -0.22 23.32
CA GLU A 40 -20.55 -1.06 22.54
C GLU A 40 -21.02 -1.30 21.09
N LEU A 41 -22.32 -1.51 20.90
CA LEU A 41 -22.92 -1.68 19.56
C LEU A 41 -22.89 -0.37 18.74
N GLN A 42 -23.16 0.76 19.37
CA GLN A 42 -23.05 2.08 18.74
C GLN A 42 -21.62 2.36 18.30
N GLU A 43 -20.61 2.06 19.16
CA GLU A 43 -19.21 2.17 18.80
C GLU A 43 -18.83 1.28 17.60
N GLN A 44 -19.43 0.06 17.50
CA GLN A 44 -19.19 -0.82 16.36
C GLN A 44 -19.78 -0.28 15.06
N LEU A 45 -20.98 0.30 15.13
CA LEU A 45 -21.68 0.91 13.99
C LEU A 45 -20.96 2.17 13.49
N ASN A 46 -20.42 2.98 14.40
CA ASN A 46 -19.72 4.21 14.09
C ASN A 46 -18.30 3.98 13.55
N LYS A 47 -17.78 2.75 13.61
CA LYS A 47 -16.41 2.44 13.13
C LYS A 47 -16.26 2.62 11.62
N ASN A 48 -15.35 3.52 11.25
CA ASN A 48 -14.95 3.79 9.87
C ASN A 48 -13.42 3.95 9.74
N SER A 49 -12.92 4.19 8.54
CA SER A 49 -11.48 4.34 8.29
C SER A 49 -10.83 5.59 8.92
N LYS A 50 -11.62 6.52 9.44
CA LYS A 50 -11.12 7.76 10.05
C LYS A 50 -10.94 7.66 11.56
N ASN A 51 -11.70 6.77 12.20
CA ASN A 51 -11.75 6.59 13.66
C ASN A 51 -11.35 5.18 14.11
N SER A 52 -10.75 4.40 13.22
CA SER A 52 -10.25 3.06 13.52
C SER A 52 -9.14 2.66 12.53
N SER A 53 -8.47 1.54 12.80
CA SER A 53 -7.49 0.94 11.89
C SER A 53 -8.09 0.26 10.65
N LYS A 54 -9.41 0.43 10.39
CA LYS A 54 -10.04 -0.11 9.18
C LYS A 54 -9.55 0.61 7.93
N PRO A 55 -9.24 -0.12 6.85
CA PRO A 55 -8.85 0.52 5.60
C PRO A 55 -10.03 1.27 4.96
N PRO A 56 -9.80 2.37 4.21
CA PRO A 56 -10.87 3.13 3.54
C PRO A 56 -11.79 2.31 2.64
N SER A 57 -11.32 1.16 2.16
CA SER A 57 -12.11 0.23 1.34
C SER A 57 -13.22 -0.49 2.12
N SER A 58 -13.17 -0.50 3.45
CA SER A 58 -14.19 -1.13 4.29
C SER A 58 -15.37 -0.20 4.62
N ASP A 59 -15.30 1.09 4.28
CA ASP A 59 -16.37 2.06 4.52
C ASP A 59 -17.58 1.92 3.55
N GLY A 60 -17.48 1.01 2.56
CA GLY A 60 -18.50 0.78 1.55
C GLY A 60 -18.68 1.97 0.60
N LEU A 61 -19.86 2.06 -0.06
CA LEU A 61 -20.19 3.15 -0.99
C LEU A 61 -20.74 4.40 -0.27
N LYS A 62 -21.17 4.27 0.99
CA LYS A 62 -21.59 5.42 1.80
C LYS A 62 -20.34 6.16 2.28
N LYS A 63 -19.94 7.20 1.56
CA LYS A 63 -18.93 8.13 2.06
C LYS A 63 -19.53 8.91 3.24
N PRO A 64 -19.01 8.78 4.46
CA PRO A 64 -19.39 9.70 5.52
C PRO A 64 -19.04 11.13 5.07
N PRO A 65 -19.83 12.14 5.50
CA PRO A 65 -19.56 13.52 5.12
C PRO A 65 -18.09 13.87 5.41
N VAL A 66 -17.40 14.40 4.42
CA VAL A 66 -15.98 14.76 4.53
C VAL A 66 -15.89 15.97 5.43
N ASN A 67 -15.63 15.77 6.71
CA ASN A 67 -15.20 16.85 7.59
C ASN A 67 -13.81 17.29 7.12
N LYS A 68 -13.75 18.38 6.33
CA LYS A 68 -12.52 18.88 5.72
C LYS A 68 -11.45 19.29 6.74
N ASP A 69 -11.84 19.46 7.99
CA ASP A 69 -10.98 19.96 9.07
C ASP A 69 -10.09 18.89 9.74
N LYS A 70 -10.21 17.61 9.34
CA LYS A 70 -9.48 16.49 9.95
C LYS A 70 -8.35 15.92 9.08
N SER A 71 -7.93 16.60 8.04
CA SER A 71 -6.73 16.24 7.28
C SER A 71 -5.47 16.59 8.09
N LEU A 72 -4.51 15.67 8.17
CA LEU A 72 -3.17 15.93 8.72
C LEU A 72 -2.37 16.96 7.88
N ARG A 73 -2.81 17.22 6.66
CA ARG A 73 -2.33 18.34 5.86
C ARG A 73 -2.96 19.60 6.43
N GLY A 74 -2.15 20.55 6.90
CA GLY A 74 -2.61 21.89 7.27
C GLY A 74 -3.50 22.47 6.17
N LYS A 75 -4.46 23.31 6.53
CA LYS A 75 -5.24 24.07 5.55
C LYS A 75 -4.24 24.86 4.71
N SER A 76 -4.07 24.46 3.46
CA SER A 76 -3.38 25.30 2.49
C SER A 76 -4.30 26.49 2.23
N GLU A 77 -3.80 27.71 2.41
CA GLU A 77 -4.49 28.94 1.99
C GLU A 77 -4.61 29.05 0.47
N LYS A 78 -3.94 28.14 -0.23
CA LYS A 78 -3.93 28.06 -1.68
C LYS A 78 -5.25 27.49 -2.21
N LYS A 79 -5.81 28.11 -3.25
CA LYS A 79 -7.01 27.64 -3.95
C LYS A 79 -6.77 26.23 -4.52
N GLN A 80 -7.84 25.43 -4.64
CA GLN A 80 -7.76 24.13 -5.34
C GLN A 80 -7.54 24.40 -6.83
N GLY A 81 -6.52 23.77 -7.43
CA GLY A 81 -6.14 23.93 -8.83
C GLY A 81 -4.70 24.41 -8.99
N ALA A 82 -4.35 24.78 -10.20
CA ALA A 82 -3.06 25.38 -10.53
C ALA A 82 -2.86 26.70 -9.75
N GLN A 83 -1.69 26.85 -9.12
CA GLN A 83 -1.32 28.05 -8.38
C GLN A 83 -0.67 29.07 -9.33
N ASP A 84 -0.71 30.34 -8.99
CA ASP A 84 0.05 31.36 -9.73
C ASP A 84 1.53 30.99 -9.75
N GLY A 85 2.12 30.96 -10.95
CA GLY A 85 3.50 30.50 -11.16
C GLY A 85 3.64 28.98 -11.38
N HIS A 86 2.53 28.20 -11.35
CA HIS A 86 2.56 26.80 -11.78
C HIS A 86 2.68 26.74 -13.31
N ASN A 87 3.83 26.31 -13.81
CA ASN A 87 3.96 25.97 -15.23
C ASN A 87 3.03 24.79 -15.51
N GLY A 88 1.91 25.05 -16.18
CA GLY A 88 1.00 23.99 -16.61
C GLY A 88 1.76 22.95 -17.43
N VAL A 89 1.54 21.67 -17.13
CA VAL A 89 2.03 20.60 -18.01
C VAL A 89 1.09 20.59 -19.22
N TYR A 90 1.58 21.16 -20.32
CA TYR A 90 0.90 21.08 -21.60
C TYR A 90 1.27 19.78 -22.30
N LEU A 91 0.36 19.23 -23.09
CA LEU A 91 0.70 18.18 -24.03
C LEU A 91 1.72 18.76 -25.03
N SER A 92 2.98 18.39 -24.88
CA SER A 92 4.05 18.80 -25.79
C SER A 92 4.54 17.57 -26.53
N VAL A 93 4.53 17.65 -27.87
CA VAL A 93 5.13 16.64 -28.72
C VAL A 93 6.54 17.15 -29.08
N LEU A 94 7.56 16.45 -28.58
CA LEU A 94 8.97 16.81 -28.78
C LEU A 94 9.61 16.11 -29.99
N ALA A 95 8.84 15.29 -30.72
CA ALA A 95 9.30 14.59 -31.90
C ALA A 95 8.87 15.31 -33.19
N ASP A 96 9.68 15.16 -34.24
CA ASP A 96 9.28 15.58 -35.57
C ASP A 96 8.02 14.80 -36.02
N PRO A 97 7.09 15.45 -36.73
CA PRO A 97 5.87 14.81 -37.21
C PRO A 97 6.19 13.70 -38.21
N ASN A 98 5.55 12.53 -38.03
CA ASN A 98 5.69 11.39 -38.96
C ASN A 98 5.03 11.68 -40.30
N GLU A 99 3.97 12.51 -40.33
CA GLU A 99 3.20 12.90 -41.49
C GLU A 99 2.84 14.36 -41.37
N VAL A 100 2.92 15.08 -42.49
CA VAL A 100 2.46 16.49 -42.60
C VAL A 100 1.29 16.57 -43.57
N LYS A 101 0.14 17.01 -43.06
CA LYS A 101 -1.08 17.23 -43.87
C LYS A 101 -1.29 18.73 -44.09
N HIS A 102 -1.20 19.16 -45.36
CA HIS A 102 -1.45 20.56 -45.74
C HIS A 102 -2.94 20.81 -45.99
N HIS A 103 -3.50 21.73 -45.23
CA HIS A 103 -4.91 22.14 -45.36
C HIS A 103 -4.98 23.50 -46.13
N MET A 104 -5.38 23.45 -47.36
CA MET A 104 -5.62 24.63 -48.18
C MET A 104 -7.10 25.01 -48.14
N HIS A 105 -7.44 26.20 -48.71
CA HIS A 105 -8.83 26.63 -48.84
C HIS A 105 -9.66 25.62 -49.64
N SER A 106 -10.95 25.50 -49.35
CA SER A 106 -11.85 24.56 -50.03
C SER A 106 -11.86 24.69 -51.56
N ASP A 107 -11.79 25.93 -52.05
CA ASP A 107 -11.74 26.19 -53.47
C ASP A 107 -10.50 25.66 -54.18
N CYS A 108 -9.42 25.39 -53.41
CA CYS A 108 -8.19 24.82 -53.96
C CYS A 108 -8.25 23.29 -54.11
N THR A 109 -9.30 22.62 -53.64
CA THR A 109 -9.39 21.14 -53.62
C THR A 109 -9.29 20.54 -55.03
N ASN A 110 -9.94 21.16 -56.00
CA ASN A 110 -9.94 20.70 -57.40
C ASN A 110 -9.24 21.71 -58.35
N CYS A 111 -8.44 22.62 -57.81
CA CYS A 111 -7.77 23.63 -58.60
C CYS A 111 -6.58 23.04 -59.35
N PRO A 112 -6.45 23.28 -60.67
CA PRO A 112 -5.32 22.76 -61.46
C PRO A 112 -3.96 23.34 -61.06
N TYR A 113 -3.93 24.45 -60.31
CA TYR A 113 -2.71 25.11 -59.82
C TYR A 113 -2.37 24.75 -58.37
N ARG A 114 -3.08 23.81 -57.76
CA ARG A 114 -2.94 23.45 -56.32
C ARG A 114 -1.51 23.20 -55.92
N ASP A 115 -0.81 22.35 -56.62
CA ASP A 115 0.53 21.91 -56.26
C ASP A 115 1.56 23.04 -56.41
N SER A 116 1.49 23.80 -57.50
CA SER A 116 2.34 24.97 -57.71
C SER A 116 2.08 26.11 -56.71
N CYS A 117 0.85 26.23 -56.21
CA CYS A 117 0.51 27.16 -55.15
C CYS A 117 1.05 26.68 -53.79
N LEU A 118 0.97 25.37 -53.54
CA LEU A 118 1.47 24.79 -52.27
C LEU A 118 2.99 24.96 -52.12
N GLU A 119 3.76 24.80 -53.23
CA GLU A 119 5.20 25.02 -53.21
C GLU A 119 5.60 26.48 -52.85
N LYS A 120 4.74 27.44 -53.12
CA LYS A 120 4.95 28.88 -52.86
C LYS A 120 4.24 29.35 -51.58
N ALA A 121 3.47 28.48 -50.94
CA ALA A 121 2.70 28.82 -49.75
C ALA A 121 3.56 28.90 -48.48
N CYS A 122 3.15 29.77 -47.55
CA CYS A 122 3.74 29.78 -46.22
C CYS A 122 2.78 29.10 -45.20
N VAL A 123 3.35 28.37 -44.26
CA VAL A 123 2.59 27.79 -43.15
C VAL A 123 2.20 28.90 -42.19
N LYS A 124 0.91 29.12 -42.00
CA LYS A 124 0.39 30.14 -41.07
C LYS A 124 0.35 29.65 -39.63
N GLU A 125 -0.06 28.40 -39.41
CA GLU A 125 -0.20 27.77 -38.09
C GLU A 125 -0.05 26.27 -38.25
N THR A 126 0.62 25.64 -37.26
CA THR A 126 0.76 24.18 -37.18
C THR A 126 0.02 23.71 -35.94
N ARG A 127 -0.80 22.66 -36.07
CA ARG A 127 -1.42 21.93 -34.96
C ARG A 127 -0.96 20.49 -35.04
N LEU A 128 -0.57 19.93 -33.91
CA LEU A 128 -0.10 18.56 -33.82
C LEU A 128 -1.23 17.67 -33.28
N GLU A 129 -1.48 16.57 -33.96
CA GLU A 129 -2.38 15.49 -33.55
C GLU A 129 -1.50 14.30 -33.16
N LEU A 130 -1.65 13.83 -31.92
CA LEU A 130 -0.97 12.63 -31.46
C LEU A 130 -1.94 11.48 -31.56
N ASP A 131 -1.71 10.58 -32.51
CA ASP A 131 -2.52 9.38 -32.74
C ASP A 131 -1.64 8.12 -32.74
N THR A 132 -2.25 6.95 -32.73
CA THR A 132 -1.53 5.67 -32.72
C THR A 132 -2.28 4.61 -33.53
N ASP A 133 -1.52 3.91 -34.38
CA ASP A 133 -1.98 2.71 -35.07
C ASP A 133 -1.45 1.46 -34.39
N PHE A 134 -2.34 0.52 -34.08
CA PHE A 134 -1.96 -0.78 -33.56
C PHE A 134 -1.83 -1.78 -34.71
N THR A 135 -0.61 -1.96 -35.22
CA THR A 135 -0.32 -2.95 -36.24
C THR A 135 0.29 -4.21 -35.64
N VAL A 136 -0.23 -5.39 -36.03
CA VAL A 136 0.36 -6.68 -35.70
C VAL A 136 1.32 -7.07 -36.81
N ASN A 137 2.61 -7.13 -36.49
CA ASN A 137 3.64 -7.53 -37.46
C ASN A 137 3.85 -9.04 -37.42
N VAL A 138 3.75 -9.70 -38.57
CA VAL A 138 4.15 -11.09 -38.77
C VAL A 138 5.53 -11.11 -39.38
N ILE A 139 6.51 -11.70 -38.67
CA ILE A 139 7.91 -11.82 -39.11
C ILE A 139 8.16 -13.25 -39.48
N ALA A 140 8.45 -13.52 -40.74
CA ALA A 140 8.91 -14.82 -41.22
C ALA A 140 10.41 -14.98 -40.98
N HIS A 141 10.80 -16.06 -40.36
CA HIS A 141 12.20 -16.48 -40.23
C HIS A 141 12.41 -17.70 -41.14
N GLU A 142 13.26 -17.56 -42.13
CA GLU A 142 13.49 -18.59 -43.12
C GLU A 142 14.91 -19.15 -43.02
N LEU A 143 15.03 -20.46 -43.00
CA LEU A 143 16.31 -21.15 -43.16
C LEU A 143 16.65 -21.25 -44.63
N VAL A 144 17.75 -20.61 -45.03
CA VAL A 144 18.24 -20.66 -46.39
C VAL A 144 19.27 -21.81 -46.55
N LEU A 145 19.04 -22.65 -47.52
CA LEU A 145 20.00 -23.66 -47.94
C LEU A 145 20.68 -23.24 -49.25
N VAL A 146 21.97 -23.00 -49.21
CA VAL A 146 22.77 -22.77 -50.41
C VAL A 146 23.40 -24.09 -50.82
N LYS A 147 22.98 -24.63 -51.98
CA LYS A 147 23.52 -25.85 -52.54
C LYS A 147 24.84 -25.58 -53.25
N ASN A 148 25.80 -26.48 -53.08
CA ASN A 148 27.12 -26.41 -53.71
C ASN A 148 27.78 -25.03 -53.58
N CYS A 149 27.92 -24.54 -52.35
CA CYS A 149 28.51 -23.21 -52.07
C CYS A 149 29.86 -23.04 -52.79
N PRO A 150 30.00 -22.03 -53.69
CA PRO A 150 31.22 -21.91 -54.54
C PRO A 150 32.49 -21.59 -53.75
N MET A 151 32.34 -21.02 -52.55
CA MET A 151 33.48 -20.58 -51.72
C MET A 151 33.89 -21.63 -50.67
N HIS A 152 32.89 -22.36 -50.09
CA HIS A 152 33.16 -23.27 -48.98
C HIS A 152 32.90 -24.73 -49.31
N GLY A 153 32.46 -25.02 -50.54
CA GLY A 153 32.14 -26.37 -51.00
C GLY A 153 30.92 -26.97 -50.27
N GLY A 154 30.19 -27.86 -50.94
CA GLY A 154 29.00 -28.57 -50.39
C GLY A 154 27.84 -27.65 -50.03
N ASP A 155 26.83 -28.22 -49.46
CA ASP A 155 25.61 -27.51 -49.03
C ASP A 155 25.82 -26.75 -47.70
N LYS A 156 25.36 -25.51 -47.62
CA LYS A 156 25.43 -24.68 -46.44
C LYS A 156 24.04 -24.22 -46.03
N GLN A 157 23.63 -24.56 -44.83
CA GLN A 157 22.32 -24.20 -44.26
C GLN A 157 22.51 -23.23 -43.11
N GLY A 158 21.62 -22.24 -43.05
CA GLY A 158 21.53 -21.32 -41.93
C GLY A 158 21.00 -22.01 -40.65
N THR A 159 21.00 -21.30 -39.55
CA THR A 159 20.41 -21.71 -38.29
C THR A 159 19.45 -20.68 -37.78
N PHE A 160 18.33 -21.07 -37.13
CA PHE A 160 17.45 -20.13 -36.49
C PHE A 160 18.14 -19.44 -35.31
N PRO A 161 17.82 -18.16 -35.05
CA PRO A 161 18.19 -17.52 -33.80
C PRO A 161 17.70 -18.33 -32.58
N LYS A 162 18.46 -18.28 -31.48
CA LYS A 162 18.18 -19.07 -30.24
C LYS A 162 16.79 -18.84 -29.65
N ASP A 163 16.18 -17.69 -29.90
CA ASP A 163 14.86 -17.29 -29.44
C ASP A 163 13.71 -17.69 -30.39
N ILE A 164 14.03 -18.21 -31.59
CA ILE A 164 13.07 -18.75 -32.54
C ILE A 164 13.06 -20.27 -32.41
N LYS A 165 12.08 -20.82 -31.67
CA LYS A 165 12.03 -22.23 -31.29
C LYS A 165 10.82 -23.02 -31.85
N ALA A 166 9.74 -22.30 -32.15
CA ALA A 166 8.48 -22.91 -32.61
C ALA A 166 8.14 -22.43 -34.01
N THR A 167 7.37 -23.26 -34.74
CA THR A 167 6.87 -22.92 -36.08
C THR A 167 6.06 -21.63 -36.08
N VAL A 168 5.30 -21.37 -35.01
CA VAL A 168 4.59 -20.10 -34.75
C VAL A 168 4.81 -19.74 -33.29
N GLN A 169 5.22 -18.51 -33.02
CA GLN A 169 5.40 -18.04 -31.65
C GLN A 169 5.06 -16.55 -31.53
N TYR A 170 4.74 -16.13 -30.31
CA TYR A 170 4.48 -14.73 -29.99
C TYR A 170 5.78 -14.00 -29.69
N GLY A 171 5.96 -12.82 -30.29
CA GLY A 171 7.12 -11.98 -30.09
C GLY A 171 7.19 -11.37 -28.69
N LYS A 172 8.37 -10.81 -28.35
CA LYS A 172 8.65 -10.25 -27.01
C LYS A 172 7.69 -9.11 -26.64
N ASN A 173 7.25 -8.32 -27.63
CA ASN A 173 6.37 -7.18 -27.40
C ASN A 173 4.97 -7.62 -26.93
N ILE A 174 4.42 -8.67 -27.55
CA ILE A 174 3.13 -9.25 -27.14
C ILE A 174 3.25 -9.84 -25.72
N GLN A 175 4.35 -10.55 -25.43
CA GLN A 175 4.60 -11.08 -24.08
C GLN A 175 4.66 -9.95 -23.04
N ALA A 176 5.36 -8.85 -23.35
CA ALA A 176 5.44 -7.68 -22.48
C ALA A 176 4.09 -7.03 -22.22
N LEU A 177 3.28 -6.86 -23.27
CA LEU A 177 1.92 -6.29 -23.17
C LEU A 177 1.02 -7.18 -22.29
N VAL A 178 1.08 -8.51 -22.46
CA VAL A 178 0.34 -9.46 -21.64
C VAL A 178 0.70 -9.33 -20.16
N VAL A 179 1.99 -9.30 -19.84
CA VAL A 179 2.46 -9.14 -18.46
C VAL A 179 2.02 -7.80 -17.89
N ALA A 180 2.18 -6.71 -18.64
CA ALA A 180 1.79 -5.38 -18.20
C ALA A 180 0.27 -5.27 -17.91
N LEU A 181 -0.58 -5.79 -18.80
CA LEU A 181 -2.03 -5.83 -18.59
C LEU A 181 -2.39 -6.63 -17.33
N ASN A 182 -1.78 -7.80 -17.14
CA ASN A 182 -2.09 -8.66 -16.00
C ASN A 182 -1.56 -8.13 -14.67
N THR A 183 -0.41 -7.45 -14.64
CA THR A 183 0.23 -6.92 -13.42
C THR A 183 -0.18 -5.48 -13.15
N VAL A 184 0.45 -4.51 -13.78
CA VAL A 184 0.20 -3.07 -13.59
C VAL A 184 -1.24 -2.68 -13.96
N GLY A 185 -1.74 -3.23 -15.06
CA GLY A 185 -3.13 -3.02 -15.48
C GLY A 185 -4.16 -3.72 -14.58
N ALA A 186 -3.70 -4.64 -13.72
CA ALA A 186 -4.56 -5.47 -12.84
C ALA A 186 -5.66 -6.23 -13.59
N VAL A 187 -5.54 -6.42 -14.91
CA VAL A 187 -6.54 -7.10 -15.75
C VAL A 187 -6.50 -8.60 -15.51
N SER A 188 -7.65 -9.26 -15.47
CA SER A 188 -7.71 -10.72 -15.35
C SER A 188 -7.25 -11.42 -16.65
N VAL A 189 -6.83 -12.68 -16.57
CA VAL A 189 -6.39 -13.46 -17.72
C VAL A 189 -7.46 -13.50 -18.83
N ASN A 190 -8.73 -13.72 -18.47
CA ASN A 190 -9.82 -13.76 -19.43
C ASN A 190 -10.03 -12.43 -20.12
N ARG A 191 -10.06 -11.31 -19.37
CA ARG A 191 -10.18 -9.97 -19.96
C ARG A 191 -8.97 -9.61 -20.81
N THR A 192 -7.76 -10.04 -20.42
CA THR A 192 -6.56 -9.88 -21.25
C THR A 192 -6.73 -10.61 -22.58
N HIS A 193 -7.26 -11.83 -22.56
CA HIS A 193 -7.60 -12.58 -23.77
C HIS A 193 -8.63 -11.81 -24.63
N GLU A 194 -9.72 -11.33 -24.03
CA GLU A 194 -10.76 -10.55 -24.73
C GLU A 194 -10.20 -9.27 -25.37
N ILE A 195 -9.40 -8.50 -24.65
CA ILE A 195 -8.78 -7.28 -25.17
C ILE A 195 -7.85 -7.59 -26.35
N LEU A 196 -6.98 -8.59 -26.21
CA LEU A 196 -6.01 -8.93 -27.23
C LEU A 196 -6.69 -9.50 -28.49
N SER A 197 -7.73 -10.31 -28.35
CA SER A 197 -8.46 -10.88 -29.48
C SER A 197 -9.37 -9.87 -30.16
N SER A 198 -10.11 -9.04 -29.41
CA SER A 198 -11.11 -8.14 -29.98
C SER A 198 -10.55 -6.81 -30.47
N VAL A 199 -9.56 -6.24 -29.75
CA VAL A 199 -8.99 -4.93 -30.10
C VAL A 199 -7.79 -5.07 -31.03
N PHE A 200 -6.92 -6.08 -30.78
CA PHE A 200 -5.66 -6.24 -31.50
C PHE A 200 -5.68 -7.39 -32.50
N ASN A 201 -6.77 -8.15 -32.60
CA ASN A 201 -6.88 -9.36 -33.43
C ASN A 201 -5.73 -10.36 -33.21
N ILE A 202 -5.29 -10.51 -31.93
CA ILE A 202 -4.22 -11.44 -31.54
C ILE A 202 -4.88 -12.66 -30.88
N PRO A 203 -4.91 -13.83 -31.52
CA PRO A 203 -5.57 -15.05 -31.00
C PRO A 203 -4.71 -15.72 -29.93
N LEU A 204 -4.75 -15.22 -28.70
CA LEU A 204 -4.02 -15.78 -27.56
C LEU A 204 -4.94 -16.63 -26.67
N ALA A 205 -4.61 -17.90 -26.47
CA ALA A 205 -5.32 -18.72 -25.48
C ALA A 205 -4.99 -18.27 -24.04
N THR A 206 -5.94 -18.41 -23.12
CA THR A 206 -5.77 -18.05 -21.71
C THR A 206 -4.61 -18.79 -21.03
N GLY A 207 -4.38 -20.06 -21.39
CA GLY A 207 -3.21 -20.82 -20.94
C GLY A 207 -1.88 -20.23 -21.41
N THR A 208 -1.83 -19.72 -22.65
CA THR A 208 -0.64 -19.05 -23.18
C THR A 208 -0.36 -17.74 -22.43
N ILE A 209 -1.40 -16.96 -22.10
CA ILE A 209 -1.29 -15.76 -21.27
C ILE A 209 -0.69 -16.11 -19.90
N LYS A 210 -1.23 -17.16 -19.24
CA LYS A 210 -0.72 -17.62 -17.94
C LYS A 210 0.75 -18.02 -18.04
N ASN A 211 1.12 -18.79 -19.05
CA ASN A 211 2.51 -19.25 -19.27
C ASN A 211 3.47 -18.06 -19.49
N MET A 212 3.03 -16.97 -20.12
CA MET A 212 3.84 -15.76 -20.28
C MET A 212 4.10 -15.08 -18.93
N VAL A 213 3.09 -14.99 -18.06
CA VAL A 213 3.22 -14.44 -16.70
C VAL A 213 4.15 -15.31 -15.86
N THR A 214 3.95 -16.64 -15.86
CA THR A 214 4.81 -17.59 -15.14
C THR A 214 6.27 -17.43 -15.56
N ARG A 215 6.54 -17.47 -16.88
CA ARG A 215 7.91 -17.29 -17.39
C ARG A 215 8.54 -15.97 -16.98
N CYS A 216 7.76 -14.88 -16.92
CA CYS A 216 8.26 -13.61 -16.43
C CYS A 216 8.64 -13.69 -14.96
N ALA A 217 7.82 -14.31 -14.12
CA ALA A 217 8.10 -14.51 -12.70
C ALA A 217 9.35 -15.37 -12.48
N ASP A 218 9.50 -16.47 -13.26
CA ASP A 218 10.68 -17.35 -13.21
C ASP A 218 11.98 -16.59 -13.53
N ILE A 219 11.94 -15.75 -14.56
CA ILE A 219 13.10 -14.92 -14.95
C ILE A 219 13.47 -13.92 -13.84
N LEU A 220 12.48 -13.43 -13.10
CA LEU A 220 12.67 -12.46 -12.03
C LEU A 220 12.96 -13.08 -10.66
N SER A 221 12.94 -14.42 -10.52
CA SER A 221 13.11 -15.10 -9.23
C SER A 221 14.41 -14.73 -8.52
N ASP A 222 15.53 -14.72 -9.23
CA ASP A 222 16.83 -14.31 -8.68
C ASP A 222 16.83 -12.83 -8.24
N THR A 223 16.14 -11.98 -9.00
CA THR A 223 16.02 -10.55 -8.66
C THR A 223 15.13 -10.36 -7.44
N TYR A 224 14.06 -11.11 -7.32
CA TYR A 224 13.17 -11.12 -6.17
C TYR A 224 13.93 -11.49 -4.88
N GLU A 225 14.78 -12.53 -4.93
CA GLU A 225 15.61 -12.92 -3.81
C GLU A 225 16.69 -11.88 -3.46
N LYS A 226 17.22 -11.17 -4.47
CA LYS A 226 18.13 -10.05 -4.22
C LYS A 226 17.43 -8.88 -3.53
N ILE A 227 16.21 -8.53 -3.95
CA ILE A 227 15.39 -7.52 -3.28
C ILE A 227 15.17 -7.92 -1.80
N ARG A 228 14.85 -9.20 -1.50
CA ARG A 228 14.71 -9.71 -0.15
C ARG A 228 15.98 -9.49 0.69
N LYS A 229 17.14 -9.85 0.14
CA LYS A 229 18.43 -9.66 0.82
C LYS A 229 18.77 -8.19 1.03
N CYS A 230 18.44 -7.31 0.07
CA CYS A 230 18.61 -5.87 0.25
C CYS A 230 17.73 -5.36 1.38
N MET A 231 16.45 -5.82 1.48
CA MET A 231 15.56 -5.44 2.57
C MET A 231 16.12 -5.80 3.94
N ILE A 232 16.74 -6.98 4.08
CA ILE A 232 17.38 -7.42 5.33
C ILE A 232 18.56 -6.52 5.71
N ALA A 233 19.31 -6.02 4.72
CA ALA A 233 20.49 -5.19 4.93
C ALA A 233 20.19 -3.71 5.21
N LEU A 234 18.92 -3.27 5.08
CA LEU A 234 18.54 -1.87 5.31
C LEU A 234 18.56 -1.51 6.80
N GLY A 235 18.76 -0.22 7.10
CA GLY A 235 18.67 0.29 8.47
C GLY A 235 17.25 0.57 8.94
N LEU A 236 16.29 0.79 8.00
CA LEU A 236 14.89 1.05 8.30
C LEU A 236 13.99 0.47 7.21
N ILE A 237 12.94 -0.23 7.62
CA ILE A 237 11.90 -0.76 6.73
C ILE A 237 10.50 -0.43 7.24
N HIS A 238 9.57 -0.38 6.32
CA HIS A 238 8.14 -0.25 6.55
C HIS A 238 7.45 -1.58 6.33
N CYS A 239 6.68 -2.07 7.31
CA CYS A 239 5.93 -3.31 7.21
C CYS A 239 4.43 -3.09 7.39
N ASP A 240 3.63 -3.79 6.59
CA ASP A 240 2.17 -3.82 6.69
C ASP A 240 1.62 -5.07 5.97
N GLU A 241 0.38 -5.45 6.24
CA GLU A 241 -0.28 -6.60 5.61
C GLU A 241 -1.65 -6.22 5.06
N THR A 242 -2.01 -6.89 3.97
CA THR A 242 -3.36 -6.77 3.42
C THR A 242 -3.97 -8.11 3.06
N GLY A 243 -5.26 -8.26 3.35
CA GLY A 243 -6.01 -9.45 2.94
C GLY A 243 -6.28 -9.45 1.44
N THR A 244 -6.15 -10.63 0.83
CA THR A 244 -6.57 -10.93 -0.53
C THR A 244 -7.33 -12.25 -0.57
N ARG A 245 -7.75 -12.71 -1.74
CA ARG A 245 -8.41 -13.99 -1.93
C ARG A 245 -7.60 -14.87 -2.87
N VAL A 246 -7.38 -16.12 -2.46
CA VAL A 246 -6.79 -17.16 -3.28
C VAL A 246 -7.73 -18.36 -3.21
N ASP A 247 -8.22 -18.82 -4.35
CA ASP A 247 -9.20 -19.92 -4.43
C ASP A 247 -10.37 -19.75 -3.45
N GLY A 248 -10.96 -18.54 -3.43
CA GLY A 248 -12.07 -18.20 -2.53
C GLY A 248 -11.71 -18.07 -1.05
N LYS A 249 -10.53 -18.47 -0.60
CA LYS A 249 -10.06 -18.39 0.79
C LYS A 249 -9.32 -17.08 1.05
N THR A 250 -9.34 -16.63 2.31
CA THR A 250 -8.59 -15.43 2.72
C THR A 250 -7.12 -15.77 2.89
N TRP A 251 -6.27 -15.04 2.18
CA TRP A 251 -4.83 -15.05 2.26
C TRP A 251 -4.31 -13.66 2.58
N TRP A 252 -3.04 -13.54 2.94
CA TRP A 252 -2.44 -12.29 3.37
C TRP A 252 -1.19 -11.99 2.57
N VAL A 253 -1.15 -10.80 2.01
CA VAL A 253 0.07 -10.25 1.41
C VAL A 253 0.80 -9.48 2.47
N HIS A 254 2.06 -9.85 2.72
CA HIS A 254 3.00 -9.18 3.59
C HIS A 254 3.88 -8.27 2.75
N ASN A 255 4.02 -7.03 3.18
CA ASN A 255 4.88 -6.04 2.55
C ASN A 255 6.02 -5.67 3.49
N ALA A 256 7.23 -5.64 2.94
CA ALA A 256 8.36 -4.95 3.52
C ALA A 256 8.92 -3.99 2.47
N SER A 257 9.07 -2.71 2.81
CA SER A 257 9.49 -1.71 1.85
C SER A 257 10.23 -0.54 2.48
N ASP A 258 11.00 0.18 1.66
CA ASP A 258 11.60 1.46 1.98
C ASP A 258 11.44 2.45 0.81
N ALA A 259 12.26 3.49 0.74
CA ALA A 259 12.23 4.46 -0.36
C ALA A 259 12.73 3.88 -1.70
N LEU A 260 13.49 2.80 -1.69
CA LEU A 260 14.16 2.23 -2.87
C LEU A 260 13.61 0.87 -3.27
N PHE A 261 13.19 0.04 -2.33
CA PHE A 261 12.80 -1.34 -2.57
C PHE A 261 11.38 -1.63 -2.09
N THR A 262 10.74 -2.60 -2.72
CA THR A 262 9.46 -3.19 -2.32
C THR A 262 9.55 -4.70 -2.42
N PHE A 263 9.27 -5.39 -1.33
CA PHE A 263 9.16 -6.84 -1.28
C PHE A 263 7.76 -7.24 -0.85
N LEU A 264 7.10 -8.05 -1.66
CA LEU A 264 5.75 -8.55 -1.43
C LEU A 264 5.76 -10.07 -1.40
N SER A 265 5.19 -10.67 -0.37
CA SER A 265 5.03 -12.13 -0.27
C SER A 265 3.60 -12.48 0.12
N ILE A 266 3.18 -13.73 -0.07
CA ILE A 266 1.82 -14.20 0.24
C ILE A 266 1.85 -15.40 1.17
N ASN A 267 0.92 -15.44 2.14
CA ASN A 267 0.77 -16.55 3.06
C ASN A 267 -0.70 -16.73 3.47
N PRO A 268 -1.20 -17.95 3.74
CA PRO A 268 -2.54 -18.16 4.28
C PRO A 268 -2.70 -17.61 5.70
N LYS A 269 -1.62 -17.35 6.42
CA LYS A 269 -1.62 -16.82 7.79
C LYS A 269 -1.19 -15.37 7.81
N ARG A 270 -1.97 -14.52 8.48
CA ARG A 270 -1.62 -13.11 8.69
C ARG A 270 -0.47 -12.94 9.68
N GLY A 271 -0.46 -13.77 10.74
CA GLY A 271 0.36 -13.58 11.91
C GLY A 271 1.84 -13.94 11.72
N TRP A 272 2.51 -14.13 12.86
CA TRP A 272 3.93 -14.43 12.96
C TRP A 272 4.42 -15.52 12.01
N LEU A 273 3.63 -16.58 11.77
CA LEU A 273 4.00 -17.64 10.81
C LEU A 273 4.14 -17.10 9.38
N GLY A 274 3.19 -16.27 8.93
CA GLY A 274 3.26 -15.67 7.60
C GLY A 274 4.38 -14.64 7.46
N MET A 275 4.64 -13.88 8.51
CA MET A 275 5.76 -12.92 8.55
C MET A 275 7.11 -13.64 8.51
N ASN A 276 7.26 -14.78 9.22
CA ASN A 276 8.47 -15.59 9.18
C ASN A 276 8.71 -16.20 7.81
N ASP A 277 7.66 -16.68 7.16
CA ASP A 277 7.74 -17.31 5.85
C ASP A 277 8.19 -16.30 4.77
N ALA A 278 7.89 -15.01 4.94
CA ALA A 278 8.43 -13.92 4.11
C ALA A 278 9.97 -13.79 4.20
N GLY A 279 10.59 -14.32 5.25
CA GLY A 279 12.04 -14.44 5.40
C GLY A 279 12.81 -13.12 5.55
N ILE A 280 12.14 -12.03 5.97
CA ILE A 280 12.79 -10.73 6.21
C ILE A 280 12.92 -10.47 7.69
N LEU A 281 11.80 -10.40 8.43
CA LEU A 281 11.80 -10.00 9.85
C LEU A 281 12.64 -10.89 10.76
N PRO A 282 12.76 -12.22 10.55
CA PRO A 282 13.63 -13.07 11.36
C PRO A 282 15.12 -12.75 11.27
N GLU A 283 15.55 -12.14 10.15
CA GLU A 283 16.96 -11.82 9.88
C GLU A 283 17.24 -10.30 9.94
N PHE A 284 16.20 -9.49 10.23
CA PHE A 284 16.31 -8.03 10.20
C PHE A 284 16.70 -7.46 11.56
N HIS A 285 17.68 -6.56 11.60
CA HIS A 285 18.22 -5.97 12.85
C HIS A 285 18.12 -4.43 12.90
N GLY A 286 17.46 -3.81 11.92
CA GLY A 286 17.30 -2.36 11.85
C GLY A 286 16.06 -1.83 12.58
N ILE A 287 15.42 -0.82 12.03
CA ILE A 287 14.19 -0.22 12.56
C ILE A 287 13.01 -0.66 11.69
N THR A 288 11.97 -1.23 12.28
CA THR A 288 10.74 -1.61 11.58
C THR A 288 9.60 -0.68 11.96
N VAL A 289 9.03 0.01 10.97
CA VAL A 289 7.83 0.86 11.13
C VAL A 289 6.58 0.02 10.85
N HIS A 290 5.66 -0.07 11.83
CA HIS A 290 4.45 -0.90 11.72
C HIS A 290 3.24 -0.33 12.48
N ASP A 291 2.06 -0.97 12.36
CA ASP A 291 0.77 -0.54 12.92
C ASP A 291 0.54 -0.90 14.40
N CYS A 292 1.56 -1.36 15.11
CA CYS A 292 1.45 -1.87 16.49
C CYS A 292 0.68 -3.20 16.64
N TRP A 293 0.52 -3.98 15.58
CA TRP A 293 -0.13 -5.28 15.71
C TRP A 293 0.72 -6.28 16.54
N GLY A 294 0.03 -7.08 17.38
CA GLY A 294 0.69 -7.92 18.39
C GLY A 294 1.70 -8.95 17.86
N SER A 295 1.62 -9.32 16.58
CA SER A 295 2.55 -10.27 15.97
C SER A 295 3.96 -9.70 15.79
N TYR A 296 4.11 -8.39 15.60
CA TYR A 296 5.43 -7.75 15.48
C TYR A 296 6.22 -7.83 16.79
N TRP A 297 5.55 -7.76 17.93
CA TRP A 297 6.19 -7.83 19.26
C TRP A 297 6.74 -9.20 19.66
N LYS A 298 6.66 -10.18 18.75
CA LYS A 298 7.34 -11.47 18.90
C LYS A 298 8.80 -11.44 18.45
N TYR A 299 9.19 -10.37 17.78
CA TYR A 299 10.56 -10.15 17.35
C TYR A 299 11.25 -9.20 18.32
N SER A 300 12.44 -9.57 18.78
CA SER A 300 13.27 -8.80 19.71
C SER A 300 14.53 -8.22 19.04
N ASP A 301 14.82 -8.66 17.82
CA ASP A 301 16.13 -8.45 17.19
C ASP A 301 16.18 -7.16 16.37
N PHE A 302 15.06 -6.45 16.25
CA PHE A 302 14.96 -5.13 15.61
C PHE A 302 14.28 -4.10 16.51
N ILE A 303 14.48 -2.82 16.20
CA ILE A 303 13.86 -1.71 16.91
C ILE A 303 12.47 -1.43 16.33
N HIS A 304 11.45 -1.39 17.20
CA HIS A 304 10.08 -1.11 16.80
C HIS A 304 9.81 0.40 16.72
N ALA A 305 9.26 0.86 15.61
CA ALA A 305 8.70 2.20 15.44
C ALA A 305 7.20 2.10 15.11
N ILE A 306 6.37 2.83 15.85
CA ILE A 306 4.92 2.73 15.68
C ILE A 306 4.41 3.84 14.78
N CYS A 307 3.55 3.45 13.83
CA CYS A 307 2.82 4.40 12.97
C CYS A 307 1.87 5.27 13.79
N CYS A 308 2.24 6.51 14.06
CA CYS A 308 1.42 7.46 14.81
C CYS A 308 0.12 7.84 14.07
N ALA A 309 0.04 7.71 12.74
CA ALA A 309 -1.20 7.94 12.00
C ALA A 309 -2.31 6.95 12.40
N HIS A 310 -1.99 5.70 12.70
CA HIS A 310 -2.94 4.73 13.24
C HIS A 310 -3.41 5.12 14.65
N LEU A 311 -2.48 5.55 15.52
CA LEU A 311 -2.83 6.05 16.86
C LEU A 311 -3.75 7.26 16.79
N LEU A 312 -3.50 8.22 15.89
CA LEU A 312 -4.37 9.38 15.70
C LEU A 312 -5.79 8.98 15.26
N ARG A 313 -5.94 7.94 14.42
CA ARG A 313 -7.27 7.42 14.06
C ARG A 313 -7.99 6.80 15.25
N GLU A 314 -7.30 6.02 16.08
CA GLU A 314 -7.87 5.43 17.28
C GLU A 314 -8.24 6.48 18.32
N LEU A 315 -7.41 7.51 18.52
CA LEU A 315 -7.71 8.66 19.38
C LEU A 315 -8.93 9.46 18.89
N ASN A 316 -9.06 9.65 17.57
CA ASN A 316 -10.28 10.24 16.98
C ASN A 316 -11.53 9.40 17.31
N GLY A 317 -11.39 8.06 17.27
CA GLY A 317 -12.49 7.16 17.63
C GLY A 317 -12.92 7.33 19.09
N ILE A 318 -11.99 7.57 20.02
CA ILE A 318 -12.30 7.85 21.41
C ILE A 318 -12.98 9.23 21.54
N GLU A 319 -12.44 10.27 20.91
CA GLU A 319 -13.02 11.61 20.89
C GLU A 319 -14.49 11.62 20.37
N GLU A 320 -14.78 10.78 19.38
CA GLU A 320 -16.13 10.67 18.78
C GLU A 320 -17.11 9.86 19.63
N ASN A 321 -16.67 8.83 20.35
CA ASN A 321 -17.51 7.92 21.09
C ASN A 321 -17.53 8.17 22.60
N HIS A 322 -16.58 8.95 23.13
CA HIS A 322 -16.38 9.26 24.55
C HIS A 322 -16.04 10.75 24.69
N SER A 323 -17.04 11.61 24.38
CA SER A 323 -16.85 13.06 24.37
C SER A 323 -16.56 13.65 25.78
N GLU A 324 -16.85 12.89 26.82
CA GLU A 324 -16.52 13.21 28.22
C GLU A 324 -15.05 13.09 28.54
N GLN A 325 -14.27 12.35 27.73
CA GLN A 325 -12.85 12.11 27.95
C GLN A 325 -12.00 13.17 27.27
N THR A 326 -11.12 13.80 28.02
CA THR A 326 -10.30 14.89 27.53
C THR A 326 -8.88 14.47 27.16
N TRP A 327 -8.37 13.39 27.78
CA TRP A 327 -7.01 12.88 27.59
C TRP A 327 -6.71 12.54 26.12
N ALA A 328 -7.66 11.96 25.38
CA ALA A 328 -7.45 11.55 23.98
C ALA A 328 -7.16 12.75 23.06
N LYS A 329 -7.88 13.87 23.27
CA LYS A 329 -7.67 15.13 22.57
C LYS A 329 -6.29 15.73 22.89
N GLU A 330 -5.90 15.74 24.17
CA GLU A 330 -4.59 16.26 24.60
C GLU A 330 -3.45 15.37 24.09
N PHE A 331 -3.60 14.06 24.08
CA PHE A 331 -2.60 13.13 23.52
C PHE A 331 -2.42 13.33 22.01
N LYS A 332 -3.51 13.47 21.28
CA LYS A 332 -3.48 13.79 19.85
C LYS A 332 -2.76 15.11 19.58
N LYS A 333 -3.02 16.15 20.36
CA LYS A 333 -2.34 17.44 20.28
C LYS A 333 -0.85 17.30 20.55
N LEU A 334 -0.47 16.53 21.57
CA LEU A 334 0.93 16.21 21.87
C LEU A 334 1.65 15.57 20.68
N LEU A 335 1.09 14.51 20.07
CA LEU A 335 1.71 13.85 18.93
C LEU A 335 1.89 14.81 17.73
N LEU A 336 0.93 15.69 17.47
CA LEU A 336 1.01 16.66 16.38
C LEU A 336 2.03 17.77 16.66
N GLU A 337 2.17 18.20 17.92
CA GLU A 337 3.22 19.15 18.34
C GLU A 337 4.62 18.53 18.21
N MET A 338 4.79 17.28 18.64
CA MET A 338 6.03 16.52 18.46
C MET A 338 6.40 16.41 16.99
N LYS A 339 5.42 16.06 16.13
CA LYS A 339 5.62 16.02 14.68
C LYS A 339 6.09 17.36 14.11
N LYS A 340 5.45 18.46 14.52
CA LYS A 340 5.82 19.81 14.09
C LYS A 340 7.26 20.18 14.46
N VAL A 341 7.70 19.80 15.66
CA VAL A 341 9.08 20.05 16.10
C VAL A 341 10.07 19.21 15.31
N LYS A 342 9.75 17.94 15.06
CA LYS A 342 10.54 17.07 14.19
C LYS A 342 10.66 17.65 12.78
N ASP A 343 9.52 17.98 12.13
CA ASP A 343 9.50 18.47 10.75
C ASP A 343 10.39 19.73 10.62
N LYS A 344 10.32 20.66 11.59
CA LYS A 344 11.22 21.84 11.64
C LYS A 344 12.70 21.46 11.82
N ALA A 345 12.99 20.44 12.63
CA ALA A 345 14.37 19.99 12.81
C ALA A 345 14.93 19.41 11.52
N VAL A 346 14.14 18.63 10.79
CA VAL A 346 14.49 18.08 9.47
C VAL A 346 14.65 19.19 8.42
N GLU A 347 13.72 20.15 8.34
CA GLU A 347 13.84 21.31 7.44
C GLU A 347 15.08 22.17 7.73
N GLN A 348 15.55 22.20 8.97
CA GLN A 348 16.76 22.90 9.40
C GLN A 348 18.02 22.03 9.35
N GLU A 349 17.95 20.84 8.74
CA GLU A 349 19.05 19.88 8.59
C GLU A 349 19.75 19.55 9.92
N LYS A 350 19.01 19.55 11.04
CA LYS A 350 19.55 19.19 12.35
C LYS A 350 19.72 17.69 12.48
N GLU A 351 20.75 17.28 13.20
CA GLU A 351 21.00 15.86 13.48
C GLU A 351 20.00 15.27 14.49
N ALA A 352 19.51 16.09 15.42
CA ALA A 352 18.58 15.67 16.48
C ALA A 352 17.68 16.82 16.97
N VAL A 353 16.57 16.45 17.60
CA VAL A 353 15.73 17.38 18.36
C VAL A 353 16.42 17.69 19.70
N SER A 354 16.37 18.97 20.14
CA SER A 354 17.02 19.37 21.39
C SER A 354 16.45 18.62 22.61
N TYR A 355 17.32 18.36 23.59
CA TYR A 355 16.97 17.71 24.84
C TYR A 355 15.80 18.39 25.58
N TYR A 356 15.71 19.72 25.52
CA TYR A 356 14.61 20.48 26.11
C TYR A 356 13.23 20.01 25.61
N TYR A 357 13.07 19.86 24.29
CA TYR A 357 11.80 19.38 23.72
C TYR A 357 11.53 17.92 24.07
N LEU A 358 12.56 17.06 24.01
CA LEU A 358 12.40 15.64 24.35
C LEU A 358 11.94 15.46 25.80
N HIS A 359 12.55 16.20 26.73
CA HIS A 359 12.19 16.16 28.15
C HIS A 359 10.78 16.73 28.39
N LYS A 360 10.47 17.90 27.79
CA LYS A 360 9.15 18.54 27.91
C LYS A 360 8.03 17.63 27.41
N PHE A 361 8.21 17.02 26.24
CA PHE A 361 7.22 16.13 25.67
C PHE A 361 7.11 14.82 26.46
N GLY A 362 8.23 14.27 26.93
CA GLY A 362 8.27 13.08 27.76
C GLY A 362 7.47 13.22 29.05
N LYS A 363 7.62 14.38 29.74
CA LYS A 363 6.87 14.69 30.96
C LYS A 363 5.37 14.82 30.67
N ARG A 364 5.01 15.60 29.65
CA ARG A 364 3.60 15.78 29.25
C ARG A 364 2.95 14.48 28.80
N TYR A 365 3.72 13.58 28.16
CA TYR A 365 3.25 12.26 27.78
C TYR A 365 2.79 11.47 29.01
N ASP A 366 3.62 11.42 30.05
CA ASP A 366 3.32 10.69 31.29
C ASP A 366 2.13 11.31 32.04
N GLU A 367 2.03 12.63 32.07
CA GLU A 367 0.91 13.35 32.67
C GLU A 367 -0.42 12.99 31.98
N ILE A 368 -0.43 12.93 30.64
CA ILE A 368 -1.66 12.56 29.88
C ILE A 368 -2.01 11.09 30.08
N ILE A 369 -1.02 10.18 30.18
CA ILE A 369 -1.28 8.77 30.47
C ILE A 369 -1.89 8.59 31.87
N GLN A 370 -1.38 9.32 32.87
CA GLN A 370 -1.97 9.32 34.21
C GLN A 370 -3.42 9.81 34.18
N GLN A 371 -3.69 10.96 33.51
CA GLN A 371 -5.04 11.47 33.32
C GLN A 371 -5.95 10.45 32.61
N ALA A 372 -5.43 9.72 31.62
CA ALA A 372 -6.21 8.69 30.92
C ALA A 372 -6.64 7.53 31.86
N TYR A 373 -5.81 7.16 32.82
CA TYR A 373 -6.19 6.17 33.84
C TYR A 373 -7.18 6.75 34.87
N GLU A 374 -7.06 8.01 35.24
CA GLU A 374 -8.01 8.69 36.13
C GLU A 374 -9.42 8.79 35.48
N GLU A 375 -9.48 9.14 34.21
CA GLU A 375 -10.74 9.19 33.42
C GLU A 375 -11.30 7.77 33.11
N ASN A 376 -10.49 6.71 33.23
CA ASN A 376 -10.88 5.32 32.95
C ASN A 376 -10.45 4.39 34.08
N PRO A 377 -11.06 4.46 35.27
CA PRO A 377 -10.71 3.57 36.37
C PRO A 377 -10.94 2.11 36.00
N LEU A 378 -10.10 1.23 36.53
CA LEU A 378 -10.28 -0.21 36.35
C LEU A 378 -11.62 -0.63 36.98
N PRO A 379 -12.45 -1.41 36.28
CA PRO A 379 -13.72 -1.87 36.84
C PRO A 379 -13.49 -2.65 38.13
N GLU A 380 -14.22 -2.27 39.19
CA GLU A 380 -14.24 -3.02 40.45
C GLU A 380 -14.75 -4.44 40.21
N SER A 381 -14.10 -5.45 40.77
CA SER A 381 -14.52 -6.83 40.59
C SER A 381 -15.57 -7.16 41.64
N THR A 382 -16.80 -7.28 41.22
CA THR A 382 -17.87 -7.88 42.03
C THR A 382 -17.95 -9.40 41.91
N ASP A 383 -17.18 -10.00 41.01
CA ASP A 383 -17.22 -11.44 40.71
C ASP A 383 -15.96 -12.18 41.21
N THR A 384 -16.20 -13.17 42.06
CA THR A 384 -15.20 -14.08 42.61
C THR A 384 -14.68 -15.14 41.63
N LYS A 385 -15.11 -15.07 40.34
CA LYS A 385 -14.65 -16.02 39.34
C LYS A 385 -13.20 -15.75 38.93
N ARG A 386 -12.36 -16.78 39.04
CA ARG A 386 -10.99 -16.78 38.54
C ARG A 386 -10.95 -16.44 37.04
N GLY A 387 -10.56 -15.21 36.70
CA GLY A 387 -10.37 -14.77 35.32
C GLY A 387 -9.74 -13.38 35.27
N ARG A 388 -8.97 -13.10 34.20
CA ARG A 388 -8.38 -11.77 33.96
C ARG A 388 -9.51 -10.77 33.70
N LYS A 389 -9.56 -9.67 34.48
CA LYS A 389 -10.55 -8.59 34.29
C LYS A 389 -10.56 -8.13 32.83
N LYS A 390 -11.74 -8.06 32.22
CA LYS A 390 -11.91 -7.59 30.83
C LYS A 390 -11.72 -6.07 30.81
N LYS A 391 -10.57 -5.61 30.28
CA LYS A 391 -10.29 -4.19 30.06
C LYS A 391 -11.22 -3.63 28.99
N THR A 392 -11.63 -2.37 29.11
CA THR A 392 -12.31 -1.64 28.05
C THR A 392 -11.38 -1.41 26.85
N LYS A 393 -11.94 -1.11 25.66
CA LYS A 393 -11.11 -0.78 24.49
C LYS A 393 -10.21 0.43 24.73
N VAL A 394 -10.71 1.42 25.48
CA VAL A 394 -9.97 2.60 25.89
C VAL A 394 -8.77 2.19 26.74
N LEU A 395 -8.96 1.41 27.78
CA LEU A 395 -7.88 0.90 28.65
C LEU A 395 -6.86 0.02 27.90
N TYR A 396 -7.29 -0.69 26.85
CA TYR A 396 -6.35 -1.39 25.97
C TYR A 396 -5.45 -0.42 25.19
N LEU A 397 -6.02 0.69 24.69
CA LEU A 397 -5.23 1.72 24.01
C LEU A 397 -4.28 2.42 24.99
N VAL A 398 -4.78 2.86 26.16
CA VAL A 398 -3.94 3.49 27.20
C VAL A 398 -2.76 2.61 27.58
N GLY A 399 -3.02 1.31 27.84
CA GLY A 399 -1.94 0.36 28.16
C GLY A 399 -0.94 0.16 27.01
N ARG A 400 -1.35 0.27 25.74
CA ARG A 400 -0.40 0.26 24.60
C ARG A 400 0.42 1.54 24.54
N LEU A 401 -0.21 2.69 24.77
CA LEU A 401 0.50 3.97 24.81
C LEU A 401 1.55 3.98 25.91
N GLU A 402 1.24 3.46 27.10
CA GLU A 402 2.16 3.35 28.21
C GLU A 402 3.32 2.37 27.90
N ASN A 403 2.99 1.11 27.55
CA ASN A 403 3.99 0.05 27.37
C ASN A 403 4.94 0.30 26.18
N TYR A 404 4.49 0.97 25.14
CA TYR A 404 5.23 1.19 23.90
C TYR A 404 5.67 2.64 23.69
N LYS A 405 5.75 3.43 24.77
CA LYS A 405 6.16 4.84 24.75
C LYS A 405 7.42 5.07 23.94
N GLU A 406 8.47 4.25 24.16
CA GLU A 406 9.75 4.38 23.45
C GLU A 406 9.60 4.22 21.95
N SER A 407 8.84 3.21 21.52
CA SER A 407 8.58 2.92 20.10
C SER A 407 7.67 3.98 19.45
N ILE A 408 6.71 4.54 20.21
CA ILE A 408 5.84 5.63 19.75
C ILE A 408 6.62 6.93 19.60
N CYS A 409 7.53 7.22 20.54
CA CYS A 409 8.33 8.44 20.54
C CYS A 409 9.61 8.31 19.68
N LEU A 410 9.88 7.17 19.06
CA LEU A 410 11.12 6.95 18.31
C LEU A 410 11.26 7.95 17.16
N PHE A 411 10.16 8.33 16.51
CA PHE A 411 10.17 9.27 15.38
C PHE A 411 10.71 10.66 15.74
N ILE A 412 10.57 11.12 17.00
CA ILE A 412 11.11 12.41 17.45
C ILE A 412 12.52 12.29 18.02
N LYS A 413 12.89 11.09 18.52
CA LYS A 413 14.23 10.80 19.05
C LYS A 413 15.22 10.53 17.91
N ASN A 414 14.77 9.92 16.82
CA ASN A 414 15.54 9.63 15.60
C ASN A 414 14.84 10.26 14.39
N LEU A 415 15.47 11.28 13.80
CA LEU A 415 14.87 12.04 12.69
C LEU A 415 14.69 11.24 11.40
N CYS A 416 15.43 10.13 11.23
CA CYS A 416 15.25 9.22 10.09
C CYS A 416 13.95 8.40 10.19
N VAL A 417 13.41 8.20 11.40
CA VAL A 417 12.18 7.43 11.60
C VAL A 417 10.96 8.24 11.21
N PRO A 418 10.12 7.82 10.27
CA PRO A 418 8.94 8.56 9.85
C PRO A 418 7.85 8.59 10.94
N PHE A 419 6.96 9.58 10.87
CA PHE A 419 5.80 9.70 11.76
C PHE A 419 4.71 8.68 11.45
N ASP A 420 4.62 8.24 10.20
CA ASP A 420 3.58 7.34 9.70
C ASP A 420 4.16 6.18 8.86
N ASN A 421 3.30 5.22 8.53
CA ASN A 421 3.63 4.05 7.70
C ASN A 421 3.02 4.16 6.29
N ASN A 422 2.84 5.37 5.77
CA ASN A 422 2.19 5.60 4.48
C ASN A 422 2.95 4.95 3.30
N GLN A 423 4.25 4.67 3.46
CA GLN A 423 5.04 3.98 2.44
C GLN A 423 4.49 2.57 2.21
N ALA A 424 4.39 1.75 3.26
CA ALA A 424 3.84 0.39 3.17
C ALA A 424 2.37 0.40 2.69
N GLU A 425 1.56 1.35 3.18
CA GLU A 425 0.16 1.49 2.74
C GLU A 425 0.06 1.77 1.24
N ARG A 426 0.98 2.58 0.66
CA ARG A 426 1.02 2.87 -0.79
C ARG A 426 1.38 1.64 -1.60
N ASP A 427 2.41 0.92 -1.16
CA ASP A 427 2.93 -0.25 -1.88
C ASP A 427 1.91 -1.41 -1.93
N LEU A 428 1.01 -1.48 -0.93
CA LEU A 428 -0.09 -2.44 -0.90
C LEU A 428 -1.33 -2.03 -1.73
N ARG A 429 -1.39 -0.81 -2.28
CA ARG A 429 -2.59 -0.35 -3.01
C ARG A 429 -2.88 -1.18 -4.24
N MET A 430 -1.85 -1.57 -5.00
CA MET A 430 -2.03 -2.35 -6.22
C MET A 430 -2.62 -3.74 -5.94
N ILE A 431 -2.34 -4.33 -4.79
CA ILE A 431 -2.96 -5.60 -4.36
C ILE A 431 -4.48 -5.42 -4.18
N LYS A 432 -4.89 -4.32 -3.57
CA LYS A 432 -6.32 -3.99 -3.40
C LYS A 432 -6.99 -3.68 -4.74
N VAL A 433 -6.29 -3.01 -5.65
CA VAL A 433 -6.77 -2.76 -7.02
C VAL A 433 -6.96 -4.09 -7.75
N LYS A 434 -5.96 -4.98 -7.72
CA LYS A 434 -6.02 -6.32 -8.33
C LYS A 434 -7.22 -7.10 -7.81
N THR A 435 -7.43 -7.13 -6.51
CA THR A 435 -8.57 -7.81 -5.89
C THR A 435 -9.92 -7.23 -6.34
N LYS A 436 -10.02 -5.91 -6.49
CA LYS A 436 -11.27 -5.25 -6.93
C LYS A 436 -11.54 -5.41 -8.42
N VAL A 437 -10.51 -5.38 -9.26
CA VAL A 437 -10.64 -5.44 -10.73
C VAL A 437 -10.71 -6.86 -11.24
N SER A 438 -9.84 -7.75 -10.75
CA SER A 438 -9.72 -9.14 -11.23
C SER A 438 -10.41 -10.16 -10.34
N GLY A 439 -10.86 -9.78 -9.14
CA GLY A 439 -11.38 -10.72 -8.15
C GLY A 439 -10.28 -11.46 -7.39
N CYS A 440 -10.42 -12.78 -7.23
CA CYS A 440 -9.44 -13.60 -6.51
C CYS A 440 -8.35 -14.16 -7.44
N PHE A 441 -7.20 -14.48 -6.86
CA PHE A 441 -6.22 -15.36 -7.47
C PHE A 441 -6.78 -16.79 -7.54
N ARG A 442 -6.47 -17.52 -8.60
CA ARG A 442 -6.97 -18.89 -8.80
C ARG A 442 -6.12 -19.93 -8.08
N SER A 443 -4.83 -19.63 -7.87
CA SER A 443 -3.90 -20.50 -7.14
C SER A 443 -2.89 -19.70 -6.38
N GLU A 444 -2.20 -20.35 -5.44
CA GLU A 444 -1.09 -19.80 -4.67
C GLU A 444 0.07 -19.38 -5.59
N GLU A 445 0.46 -20.27 -6.51
CA GLU A 445 1.53 -20.01 -7.47
C GLU A 445 1.23 -18.76 -8.29
N GLY A 446 -0.01 -18.61 -8.78
CA GLY A 446 -0.42 -17.43 -9.54
C GLY A 446 -0.40 -16.14 -8.72
N ALA A 447 -0.65 -16.21 -7.42
CA ALA A 447 -0.52 -15.09 -6.51
C ALA A 447 0.96 -14.75 -6.26
N GLN A 448 1.80 -15.75 -6.01
CA GLN A 448 3.24 -15.54 -5.80
C GLN A 448 3.93 -14.97 -7.05
N GLU A 449 3.62 -15.50 -8.24
CA GLU A 449 4.11 -14.96 -9.51
C GLU A 449 3.78 -13.48 -9.68
N TYR A 450 2.51 -13.11 -9.41
CA TYR A 450 2.08 -11.71 -9.46
C TYR A 450 2.88 -10.83 -8.50
N LEU A 451 3.10 -11.27 -7.27
CA LEU A 451 3.83 -10.52 -6.26
C LEU A 451 5.32 -10.42 -6.56
N THR A 452 5.93 -11.47 -7.12
CA THR A 452 7.32 -11.46 -7.60
C THR A 452 7.51 -10.38 -8.66
N ILE A 453 6.62 -10.34 -9.66
CA ILE A 453 6.68 -9.33 -10.72
C ILE A 453 6.41 -7.94 -10.17
N MET A 454 5.41 -7.76 -9.27
CA MET A 454 5.09 -6.47 -8.69
C MET A 454 6.20 -5.96 -7.77
N SER A 455 6.87 -6.81 -7.00
CA SER A 455 8.04 -6.42 -6.19
C SER A 455 9.14 -5.81 -7.06
N TYR A 456 9.40 -6.41 -8.22
CA TYR A 456 10.34 -5.86 -9.18
C TYR A 456 9.87 -4.53 -9.77
N ILE A 457 8.62 -4.45 -10.22
CA ILE A 457 8.06 -3.25 -10.87
C ILE A 457 8.07 -2.06 -9.89
N GLU A 458 7.58 -2.25 -8.66
CA GLU A 458 7.54 -1.18 -7.65
C GLU A 458 8.96 -0.75 -7.24
N THR A 459 9.90 -1.68 -7.15
CA THR A 459 11.32 -1.36 -6.94
C THR A 459 11.86 -0.53 -8.10
N ALA A 460 11.60 -0.92 -9.35
CA ALA A 460 12.03 -0.18 -10.53
C ALA A 460 11.44 1.25 -10.57
N HIS A 461 10.16 1.42 -10.21
CA HIS A 461 9.53 2.73 -10.08
C HIS A 461 10.23 3.62 -9.06
N LYS A 462 10.54 3.09 -7.88
CA LYS A 462 11.24 3.83 -6.81
C LYS A 462 12.63 4.33 -7.25
N HIS A 463 13.27 3.63 -8.15
CA HIS A 463 14.55 4.03 -8.72
C HIS A 463 14.42 4.98 -9.92
N GLY A 464 13.26 5.59 -10.14
CA GLY A 464 13.03 6.51 -11.25
C GLY A 464 13.11 5.87 -12.63
N LYS A 465 13.08 4.53 -12.69
CA LYS A 465 12.98 3.77 -13.93
C LYS A 465 11.52 3.69 -14.33
N LEU A 466 10.93 4.86 -14.62
CA LEU A 466 9.63 4.95 -15.25
C LEU A 466 9.67 4.08 -16.50
N MET A 467 8.62 3.29 -16.70
CA MET A 467 8.40 2.61 -17.96
C MET A 467 8.35 3.67 -19.06
N PRO A 468 9.34 3.76 -19.95
CA PRO A 468 9.30 4.76 -20.99
C PRO A 468 8.25 4.35 -22.00
N ILE A 469 7.05 4.95 -21.86
CA ILE A 469 6.01 4.93 -22.89
C ILE A 469 6.55 5.50 -24.22
N GLN A 470 7.71 6.16 -24.19
CA GLN A 470 8.35 6.84 -25.32
C GLN A 470 9.25 5.96 -26.19
N GLN A 471 9.48 4.69 -25.84
CA GLN A 471 10.18 3.77 -26.73
C GLN A 471 9.27 2.61 -27.09
N PRO A 472 9.31 2.14 -28.35
CA PRO A 472 8.41 1.05 -28.78
C PRO A 472 8.57 -0.14 -27.86
N VAL A 473 7.48 -0.86 -27.62
CA VAL A 473 7.29 -2.02 -26.72
C VAL A 473 8.45 -3.05 -26.74
N LYS A 474 9.36 -2.95 -27.73
CA LYS A 474 10.63 -3.70 -27.80
C LYS A 474 11.47 -3.65 -26.52
N LEU A 475 11.35 -2.58 -25.73
CA LEU A 475 12.16 -2.39 -24.54
C LEU A 475 11.59 -3.07 -23.29
N TYR A 476 10.32 -3.43 -23.26
CA TYR A 476 9.64 -3.84 -22.02
C TYR A 476 10.19 -5.14 -21.42
N LEU A 477 10.23 -6.21 -22.20
CA LEU A 477 10.82 -7.48 -21.75
C LEU A 477 12.36 -7.49 -21.92
N GLY A 478 12.89 -6.88 -22.96
CA GLY A 478 14.33 -6.74 -23.16
C GLY A 478 14.96 -5.88 -22.08
N THR A 479 14.31 -4.81 -21.63
CA THR A 479 14.78 -3.93 -20.55
C THR A 479 14.49 -4.54 -19.17
N LEU A 480 13.31 -5.15 -18.95
CA LEU A 480 13.03 -5.95 -17.76
C LEU A 480 14.07 -7.07 -17.57
N ILE A 481 14.48 -7.73 -18.64
CA ILE A 481 15.43 -8.85 -18.59
C ILE A 481 16.88 -8.36 -18.55
N SER A 482 17.26 -7.33 -19.32
CA SER A 482 18.66 -6.85 -19.39
C SER A 482 19.06 -5.93 -18.22
N PHE A 483 18.10 -5.21 -17.59
CA PHE A 483 18.34 -4.44 -16.37
C PHE A 483 18.41 -5.31 -15.12
N SER A 484 17.82 -6.52 -15.14
CA SER A 484 17.58 -7.32 -13.93
C SER A 484 18.86 -7.74 -13.20
N THR A 485 19.96 -7.97 -13.91
CA THR A 485 21.12 -8.58 -13.28
C THR A 485 22.24 -7.59 -12.91
N LYS A 486 22.55 -6.63 -13.74
CA LYS A 486 23.68 -5.72 -13.48
C LYS A 486 23.33 -4.57 -12.54
N TRP A 487 22.11 -4.04 -12.62
CA TRP A 487 21.80 -2.79 -11.95
C TRP A 487 21.36 -3.01 -10.48
N VAL A 488 20.49 -4.01 -10.21
CA VAL A 488 20.16 -4.42 -8.83
C VAL A 488 21.40 -4.93 -8.11
N LEU A 489 22.30 -5.63 -8.82
CA LEU A 489 23.61 -6.03 -8.30
C LEU A 489 24.44 -4.83 -7.87
N ASN A 490 24.61 -3.82 -8.73
CA ASN A 490 25.40 -2.63 -8.41
C ASN A 490 24.77 -1.81 -7.25
N SER A 491 23.44 -1.74 -7.16
CA SER A 491 22.78 -1.01 -6.06
C SER A 491 22.85 -1.78 -4.76
N CYS A 492 22.72 -3.12 -4.77
CA CYS A 492 22.87 -3.94 -3.58
C CYS A 492 24.34 -4.06 -3.13
N GLU A 493 25.29 -4.20 -4.06
CA GLU A 493 26.72 -4.22 -3.74
C GLU A 493 27.19 -2.88 -3.18
N ASN A 494 26.75 -1.76 -3.74
CA ASN A 494 27.04 -0.44 -3.21
C ASN A 494 26.39 -0.19 -1.84
N LEU A 495 25.18 -0.71 -1.58
CA LEU A 495 24.51 -0.63 -0.28
C LEU A 495 25.20 -1.52 0.76
N LEU A 496 25.58 -2.74 0.39
CA LEU A 496 26.34 -3.66 1.25
C LEU A 496 27.70 -3.09 1.63
N ILE A 497 28.40 -2.44 0.69
CA ILE A 497 29.66 -1.75 0.94
C ILE A 497 29.44 -0.54 1.86
N PHE A 498 28.36 0.21 1.67
CA PHE A 498 28.01 1.38 2.52
C PHE A 498 27.64 0.97 3.95
N VAL A 499 26.90 -0.12 4.12
CA VAL A 499 26.54 -0.68 5.45
C VAL A 499 27.75 -1.26 6.17
N GLN A 500 28.67 -1.90 5.43
CA GLN A 500 29.91 -2.42 6.03
C GLN A 500 30.93 -1.32 6.41
N THR A 501 30.84 -0.13 5.76
CA THR A 501 31.72 1.01 6.05
C THR A 501 31.13 2.02 7.04
N SER A 502 29.82 2.02 7.27
CA SER A 502 29.17 2.89 8.25
C SER A 502 29.09 2.23 9.63
N THR A 503 30.16 2.29 10.38
CA THR A 503 30.19 2.07 11.84
C THR A 503 29.44 3.19 12.59
N TRP A 504 28.11 3.26 12.44
CA TRP A 504 27.27 4.20 13.16
C TRP A 504 26.22 3.49 14.04
N LEU A 505 26.65 2.47 14.77
CA LEU A 505 25.90 1.90 15.89
C LEU A 505 26.91 1.45 16.97
N LYS A 506 27.46 2.42 17.68
CA LYS A 506 27.96 2.23 19.04
C LYS A 506 27.49 3.39 19.91
#